data_2305249fd2f1ac5174cc96efc50984de
#
_entry.id   2305249fd2f1ac5174cc96efc50984de
#
_cell.length_a   1.000
_cell.length_b   1.000
_cell.length_c   1.000
_cell.angle_alpha   90.00
_cell.angle_beta   90.00
_cell.angle_gamma   90.00
#
_symmetry.space_group_name_H-M   'P 1'
#
loop_
_entity.id
_entity.type
_entity.pdbx_description
1 polymer ?
#
loop_
_entity_poly.entity_id
_entity_poly.type
_entity_poly.pdbx_seq_one_letter_code
_entity_poly.pdbx_strand_id
1 'polypeptide(L)'
;MIGFNMLGQLGRLGNQMFQVASLRGIASNNNYNYAIPPSKNKNEWTDHQLFNPFVFEGVNPLNIQFIDFQRPQVEEASFSFDEKLFNDCPDWVSLVGFFQSEKYFKHIEDTVHSMFTFRPEILEPCQSMINGVEKPVSLHIRRGDYLTNYKNHFNLGLDYYAKALEHFKDNQIVIFSDDPAWCKQQELFKDDDRFLVSEENNQYMDMCLMSLCVGHIIANSSFSWWGAWLSKSKDVIAPSKWFGPVSYTHLTLPTTPYV
;
A
#
# COMPACT_ATOMS: atom_id res chain seq x y z
N MET A 1 -9.14 -21.95 11.11
CA MET A 1 -9.50 -20.88 10.14
C MET A 1 -9.39 -19.52 10.81
N ILE A 2 -8.70 -18.58 10.24
CA ILE A 2 -8.65 -17.19 10.72
C ILE A 2 -9.29 -16.25 9.69
N GLY A 3 -9.78 -15.09 10.12
CA GLY A 3 -10.44 -14.14 9.23
C GLY A 3 -10.13 -12.70 9.60
N PHE A 4 -10.69 -11.76 8.83
CA PHE A 4 -10.55 -10.32 9.05
C PHE A 4 -11.90 -9.62 8.87
N ASN A 5 -12.87 -9.91 9.76
CA ASN A 5 -14.25 -9.41 9.62
C ASN A 5 -14.36 -7.88 9.56
N MET A 6 -13.37 -7.17 10.12
CA MET A 6 -13.30 -5.70 10.12
C MET A 6 -12.60 -5.12 8.89
N LEU A 7 -12.31 -5.92 7.88
CA LEU A 7 -11.70 -5.44 6.63
C LEU A 7 -12.57 -4.36 5.98
N GLY A 8 -11.98 -3.23 5.64
CA GLY A 8 -12.67 -2.06 5.09
C GLY A 8 -13.08 -1.00 6.14
N GLN A 9 -13.09 -1.34 7.42
CA GLN A 9 -13.39 -0.39 8.50
C GLN A 9 -12.16 0.38 8.97
N LEU A 10 -10.97 -0.22 8.88
CA LEU A 10 -9.70 0.35 9.30
C LEU A 10 -8.83 0.70 8.09
N GLY A 11 -8.83 1.99 7.74
CA GLY A 11 -7.98 2.50 6.68
C GLY A 11 -8.51 2.28 5.26
N ARG A 12 -7.78 2.84 4.29
CA ARG A 12 -8.11 2.80 2.86
C ARG A 12 -7.36 1.67 2.16
N LEU A 13 -7.37 1.65 0.82
CA LEU A 13 -6.86 0.59 -0.06
C LEU A 13 -5.51 0.01 0.40
N GLY A 14 -4.48 0.83 0.61
CA GLY A 14 -3.15 0.35 1.01
C GLY A 14 -3.15 -0.39 2.37
N ASN A 15 -3.96 0.08 3.34
CA ASN A 15 -4.11 -0.62 4.62
C ASN A 15 -4.86 -1.95 4.45
N GLN A 16 -5.91 -1.96 3.63
CA GLN A 16 -6.67 -3.18 3.32
C GLN A 16 -5.79 -4.25 2.64
N MET A 17 -4.87 -3.83 1.77
CA MET A 17 -3.89 -4.73 1.16
C MET A 17 -2.97 -5.36 2.22
N PHE A 18 -2.44 -4.58 3.17
CA PHE A 18 -1.65 -5.12 4.28
C PHE A 18 -2.44 -6.10 5.12
N GLN A 19 -3.68 -5.78 5.46
CA GLN A 19 -4.56 -6.63 6.25
C GLN A 19 -4.78 -8.00 5.60
N VAL A 20 -5.08 -8.03 4.31
CA VAL A 20 -5.31 -9.29 3.58
C VAL A 20 -4.01 -10.06 3.33
N ALA A 21 -2.92 -9.37 2.96
CA ALA A 21 -1.62 -10.02 2.77
C ALA A 21 -1.13 -10.67 4.08
N SER A 22 -1.26 -9.96 5.21
CA SER A 22 -0.86 -10.46 6.52
C SER A 22 -1.77 -11.58 7.01
N LEU A 23 -3.09 -11.48 6.79
CA LEU A 23 -4.02 -12.59 7.05
C LEU A 23 -3.58 -13.87 6.32
N ARG A 24 -3.26 -13.75 5.03
CA ARG A 24 -2.78 -14.86 4.20
C ARG A 24 -1.47 -15.43 4.71
N GLY A 25 -0.52 -14.56 5.07
CA GLY A 25 0.78 -15.00 5.58
C GLY A 25 0.68 -15.68 6.93
N ILE A 26 -0.07 -15.13 7.89
CA ILE A 26 -0.29 -15.74 9.19
C ILE A 26 -1.02 -17.09 9.04
N ALA A 27 -2.04 -17.15 8.17
CA ALA A 27 -2.75 -18.42 7.90
C ALA A 27 -1.81 -19.48 7.30
N SER A 28 -0.97 -19.10 6.34
CA SER A 28 0.02 -19.97 5.71
C SER A 28 1.03 -20.50 6.73
N ASN A 29 1.58 -19.63 7.58
CA ASN A 29 2.57 -19.98 8.58
C ASN A 29 2.04 -20.98 9.63
N ASN A 30 0.76 -20.87 9.97
CA ASN A 30 0.11 -21.72 10.98
C ASN A 30 -0.69 -22.89 10.36
N ASN A 31 -0.61 -23.12 9.06
CA ASN A 31 -1.38 -24.16 8.34
C ASN A 31 -2.91 -24.01 8.54
N TYR A 32 -3.42 -22.79 8.58
CA TYR A 32 -4.84 -22.51 8.72
C TYR A 32 -5.50 -22.18 7.39
N ASN A 33 -6.78 -22.50 7.28
CA ASN A 33 -7.64 -21.83 6.31
C ASN A 33 -7.86 -20.36 6.72
N TYR A 34 -8.21 -19.52 5.74
CA TYR A 34 -8.50 -18.11 5.98
C TYR A 34 -9.83 -17.72 5.35
N ALA A 35 -10.39 -16.61 5.82
CA ALA A 35 -11.60 -16.02 5.27
C ALA A 35 -11.42 -14.51 5.06
N ILE A 36 -11.77 -14.05 3.86
CA ILE A 36 -11.82 -12.63 3.48
C ILE A 36 -13.30 -12.26 3.36
N PRO A 37 -13.80 -11.24 4.06
CA PRO A 37 -15.19 -10.86 3.96
C PRO A 37 -15.54 -10.45 2.52
N PRO A 38 -16.77 -10.74 2.04
CA PRO A 38 -17.21 -10.26 0.74
C PRO A 38 -17.27 -8.74 0.75
N SER A 39 -16.86 -8.12 -0.38
CA SER A 39 -17.11 -6.70 -0.58
C SER A 39 -18.60 -6.48 -0.71
N LYS A 40 -19.18 -5.64 0.15
CA LYS A 40 -20.57 -5.24 0.11
C LYS A 40 -20.72 -3.87 -0.55
N ASN A 41 -21.89 -3.57 -1.00
CA ASN A 41 -22.20 -2.32 -1.70
C ASN A 41 -21.79 -1.05 -0.92
N LYS A 42 -21.45 -0.04 -1.68
CA LYS A 42 -20.80 1.25 -1.37
C LYS A 42 -21.18 2.03 -0.10
N ASN A 43 -22.13 1.58 0.68
CA ASN A 43 -22.67 2.33 1.84
C ASN A 43 -22.56 1.57 3.17
N GLU A 44 -21.92 0.40 3.22
CA GLU A 44 -21.78 -0.36 4.45
C GLU A 44 -20.33 -0.27 5.00
N TRP A 45 -20.22 -0.19 6.31
CA TRP A 45 -18.96 -0.02 7.07
C TRP A 45 -17.90 -1.10 6.82
N THR A 46 -18.25 -2.19 6.15
CA THR A 46 -17.39 -3.31 5.82
C THR A 46 -17.03 -3.38 4.33
N ASP A 47 -17.24 -2.30 3.59
CA ASP A 47 -16.95 -2.28 2.16
C ASP A 47 -15.46 -2.09 1.90
N HIS A 48 -14.73 -3.18 1.79
CA HIS A 48 -13.36 -3.11 1.32
C HIS A 48 -13.32 -2.94 -0.21
N GLN A 49 -12.27 -2.30 -0.69
CA GLN A 49 -12.14 -1.90 -2.09
C GLN A 49 -11.29 -2.85 -2.94
N LEU A 50 -10.80 -3.95 -2.37
CA LEU A 50 -9.77 -4.80 -2.98
C LEU A 50 -10.22 -5.50 -4.27
N PHE A 51 -11.49 -5.87 -4.38
CA PHE A 51 -12.01 -6.52 -5.58
C PHE A 51 -12.26 -5.56 -6.75
N ASN A 52 -12.14 -4.26 -6.55
CA ASN A 52 -12.26 -3.29 -7.63
C ASN A 52 -11.00 -3.30 -8.53
N PRO A 53 -9.76 -3.13 -8.00
CA PRO A 53 -8.57 -3.10 -8.83
C PRO A 53 -7.97 -4.47 -9.12
N PHE A 54 -8.20 -5.49 -8.27
CA PHE A 54 -7.44 -6.74 -8.31
C PHE A 54 -8.27 -7.96 -8.71
N VAL A 55 -7.62 -8.91 -9.37
CA VAL A 55 -8.21 -10.19 -9.80
C VAL A 55 -8.38 -11.16 -8.62
N PHE A 56 -7.53 -11.08 -7.61
CA PHE A 56 -7.43 -12.04 -6.51
C PHE A 56 -7.10 -13.45 -7.00
N GLU A 57 -6.14 -13.53 -7.92
CA GLU A 57 -5.70 -14.80 -8.50
C GLU A 57 -5.26 -15.79 -7.40
N GLY A 58 -5.63 -17.06 -7.56
CA GLY A 58 -5.31 -18.12 -6.59
C GLY A 58 -6.10 -18.08 -5.28
N VAL A 59 -7.04 -17.16 -5.12
CA VAL A 59 -7.96 -17.15 -3.97
C VAL A 59 -9.17 -18.03 -4.28
N ASN A 60 -9.37 -19.07 -3.43
CA ASN A 60 -10.55 -19.92 -3.55
C ASN A 60 -11.82 -19.10 -3.23
N PRO A 61 -12.85 -19.08 -4.09
CA PRO A 61 -14.11 -18.39 -3.82
C PRO A 61 -14.77 -18.78 -2.50
N LEU A 62 -14.57 -20.00 -2.02
CA LEU A 62 -15.07 -20.46 -0.71
C LEU A 62 -14.43 -19.73 0.48
N ASN A 63 -13.30 -19.06 0.25
CA ASN A 63 -12.66 -18.23 1.27
C ASN A 63 -13.24 -16.79 1.31
N ILE A 64 -14.11 -16.43 0.36
CA ILE A 64 -14.79 -15.13 0.35
C ILE A 64 -16.05 -15.22 1.23
N GLN A 65 -15.86 -15.09 2.53
CA GLN A 65 -16.92 -15.19 3.53
C GLN A 65 -16.52 -14.47 4.82
N PHE A 66 -17.51 -14.12 5.64
CA PHE A 66 -17.27 -13.78 7.04
C PHE A 66 -17.01 -15.04 7.84
N ILE A 67 -16.14 -14.96 8.84
CA ILE A 67 -16.17 -15.94 9.92
C ILE A 67 -17.25 -15.53 10.93
N ASP A 68 -17.68 -16.50 11.75
CA ASP A 68 -18.64 -16.25 12.81
C ASP A 68 -18.23 -15.04 13.69
N PHE A 69 -19.09 -14.04 13.79
CA PHE A 69 -18.84 -12.82 14.56
C PHE A 69 -18.73 -13.02 16.07
N GLN A 70 -19.15 -14.18 16.58
CA GLN A 70 -18.96 -14.57 17.99
C GLN A 70 -17.54 -15.07 18.28
N ARG A 71 -16.70 -15.24 17.25
CA ARG A 71 -15.31 -15.66 17.43
C ARG A 71 -14.49 -14.58 18.10
N PRO A 72 -13.49 -14.96 18.91
CA PRO A 72 -12.60 -14.00 19.55
C PRO A 72 -11.89 -13.12 18.51
N GLN A 73 -11.67 -11.87 18.87
CA GLN A 73 -10.83 -10.95 18.11
C GLN A 73 -9.41 -10.99 18.66
N VAL A 74 -8.43 -10.94 17.76
CA VAL A 74 -7.02 -10.78 18.09
C VAL A 74 -6.57 -9.44 17.51
N GLU A 75 -6.30 -8.50 18.41
CA GLU A 75 -5.87 -7.17 18.04
C GLU A 75 -4.35 -7.10 17.90
N GLU A 76 -3.89 -6.35 16.89
CA GLU A 76 -2.48 -6.00 16.72
C GLU A 76 -2.01 -5.17 17.92
N ALA A 77 -1.00 -5.66 18.64
CA ALA A 77 -0.51 -5.02 19.85
C ALA A 77 0.23 -3.70 19.59
N SER A 78 0.83 -3.54 18.41
CA SER A 78 1.57 -2.36 17.97
C SER A 78 1.72 -2.35 16.46
N PHE A 79 2.17 -1.23 15.87
CA PHE A 79 2.49 -1.16 14.43
C PHE A 79 3.74 -1.95 14.02
N SER A 80 4.44 -2.59 14.96
CA SER A 80 5.60 -3.43 14.67
C SER A 80 5.18 -4.87 14.42
N PHE A 81 6.01 -5.61 13.66
CA PHE A 81 5.81 -7.04 13.47
C PHE A 81 5.76 -7.78 14.82
N ASP A 82 4.67 -8.49 15.06
CA ASP A 82 4.48 -9.35 16.23
C ASP A 82 4.85 -10.80 15.85
N GLU A 83 6.08 -11.18 16.20
CA GLU A 83 6.60 -12.52 15.92
C GLU A 83 5.81 -13.61 16.66
N LYS A 84 5.33 -13.33 17.87
CA LYS A 84 4.53 -14.28 18.64
C LYS A 84 3.18 -14.52 17.97
N LEU A 85 2.49 -13.43 17.57
CA LEU A 85 1.23 -13.56 16.84
C LEU A 85 1.45 -14.25 15.49
N PHE A 86 2.54 -14.01 14.81
CA PHE A 86 2.86 -14.66 13.54
C PHE A 86 3.05 -16.16 13.69
N ASN A 87 3.76 -16.62 14.73
CA ASN A 87 4.09 -18.03 14.93
C ASN A 87 3.00 -18.82 15.67
N ASP A 88 2.31 -18.17 16.62
CA ASP A 88 1.39 -18.82 17.55
C ASP A 88 -0.03 -18.22 17.48
N CYS A 89 -0.46 -17.76 16.30
CA CYS A 89 -1.81 -17.20 16.12
C CYS A 89 -2.87 -18.24 16.55
N PRO A 90 -3.80 -17.90 17.44
CA PRO A 90 -4.90 -18.82 17.78
C PRO A 90 -5.75 -19.14 16.54
N ASP A 91 -6.25 -20.38 16.45
CA ASP A 91 -7.22 -20.74 15.41
C ASP A 91 -8.62 -20.18 15.72
N TRP A 92 -9.44 -20.03 14.70
CA TRP A 92 -10.82 -19.55 14.80
C TRP A 92 -10.97 -18.14 15.41
N VAL A 93 -10.12 -17.22 14.99
CA VAL A 93 -10.14 -15.81 15.42
C VAL A 93 -10.33 -14.87 14.25
N SER A 94 -10.85 -13.66 14.53
CA SER A 94 -10.83 -12.53 13.60
C SER A 94 -9.69 -11.59 13.98
N LEU A 95 -8.80 -11.31 13.04
CA LEU A 95 -7.73 -10.33 13.23
C LEU A 95 -8.30 -8.91 13.16
N VAL A 96 -7.73 -8.00 13.96
CA VAL A 96 -8.07 -6.57 14.00
C VAL A 96 -6.78 -5.76 14.11
N GLY A 97 -6.57 -4.81 13.20
CA GLY A 97 -5.37 -3.97 13.17
C GLY A 97 -5.00 -3.52 11.77
N PHE A 98 -3.82 -2.95 11.60
CA PHE A 98 -3.29 -2.52 10.30
C PHE A 98 -2.31 -3.51 9.70
N PHE A 99 -1.56 -4.22 10.52
CA PHE A 99 -0.59 -5.26 10.13
C PHE A 99 0.41 -4.78 9.07
N GLN A 100 0.88 -3.54 9.21
CA GLN A 100 1.74 -2.87 8.23
C GLN A 100 3.20 -3.36 8.31
N SER A 101 3.43 -4.66 8.10
CA SER A 101 4.77 -5.23 7.99
C SER A 101 4.81 -6.35 6.95
N GLU A 102 5.73 -6.27 5.99
CA GLU A 102 5.94 -7.32 5.01
C GLU A 102 6.37 -8.66 5.65
N LYS A 103 6.91 -8.64 6.85
CA LYS A 103 7.36 -9.84 7.57
C LYS A 103 6.24 -10.86 7.77
N TYR A 104 4.99 -10.39 7.85
CA TYR A 104 3.83 -11.27 7.95
C TYR A 104 3.60 -12.12 6.70
N PHE A 105 4.01 -11.67 5.52
CA PHE A 105 3.72 -12.35 4.25
C PHE A 105 4.94 -12.56 3.33
N LYS A 106 6.14 -12.21 3.78
CA LYS A 106 7.36 -12.35 2.98
C LYS A 106 7.60 -13.79 2.48
N HIS A 107 7.27 -14.78 3.28
CA HIS A 107 7.44 -16.20 2.93
C HIS A 107 6.45 -16.69 1.85
N ILE A 108 5.42 -15.90 1.54
CA ILE A 108 4.44 -16.16 0.47
C ILE A 108 4.37 -15.00 -0.53
N GLU A 109 5.47 -14.28 -0.75
CA GLU A 109 5.54 -13.08 -1.57
C GLU A 109 4.92 -13.26 -2.96
N ASP A 110 5.27 -14.34 -3.67
CA ASP A 110 4.73 -14.62 -5.00
C ASP A 110 3.19 -14.83 -4.99
N THR A 111 2.66 -15.47 -3.95
CA THR A 111 1.22 -15.62 -3.77
C THR A 111 0.53 -14.27 -3.60
N VAL A 112 1.13 -13.36 -2.82
CA VAL A 112 0.59 -12.02 -2.61
C VAL A 112 0.66 -11.19 -3.89
N HIS A 113 1.75 -11.31 -4.67
CA HIS A 113 1.85 -10.68 -5.99
C HIS A 113 0.74 -11.17 -6.94
N SER A 114 0.51 -12.48 -7.04
CA SER A 114 -0.55 -13.04 -7.87
C SER A 114 -1.94 -12.56 -7.43
N MET A 115 -2.18 -12.49 -6.13
CA MET A 115 -3.45 -12.02 -5.58
C MET A 115 -3.74 -10.57 -5.96
N PHE A 116 -2.72 -9.71 -5.95
CA PHE A 116 -2.84 -8.28 -6.29
C PHE A 116 -2.51 -7.97 -7.76
N THR A 117 -2.75 -8.92 -8.67
CA THR A 117 -2.72 -8.68 -10.11
C THR A 117 -3.85 -7.73 -10.50
N PHE A 118 -3.52 -6.63 -11.16
CA PHE A 118 -4.52 -5.66 -11.62
C PHE A 118 -5.43 -6.26 -12.68
N ARG A 119 -6.69 -5.86 -12.64
CA ARG A 119 -7.67 -6.22 -13.67
C ARG A 119 -7.27 -5.60 -15.01
N PRO A 120 -7.54 -6.28 -16.16
CA PRO A 120 -7.19 -5.76 -17.49
C PRO A 120 -7.72 -4.36 -17.76
N GLU A 121 -8.95 -4.05 -17.32
CA GLU A 121 -9.59 -2.76 -17.50
C GLU A 121 -8.92 -1.60 -16.75
N ILE A 122 -7.98 -1.90 -15.84
CA ILE A 122 -7.13 -0.92 -15.15
C ILE A 122 -5.71 -0.97 -15.73
N LEU A 123 -5.18 -2.18 -15.94
CA LEU A 123 -3.80 -2.38 -16.37
C LEU A 123 -3.54 -1.86 -17.79
N GLU A 124 -4.40 -2.18 -18.73
CA GLU A 124 -4.21 -1.82 -20.14
C GLU A 124 -4.19 -0.29 -20.38
N PRO A 125 -5.12 0.50 -19.82
CA PRO A 125 -5.02 1.97 -19.89
C PRO A 125 -3.75 2.49 -19.24
N CYS A 126 -3.36 1.98 -18.07
CA CYS A 126 -2.14 2.41 -17.37
C CYS A 126 -0.87 2.11 -18.18
N GLN A 127 -0.79 0.94 -18.81
CA GLN A 127 0.31 0.61 -19.72
C GLN A 127 0.37 1.56 -20.92
N SER A 128 -0.77 1.94 -21.47
CA SER A 128 -0.84 2.91 -22.55
C SER A 128 -0.41 4.31 -22.12
N MET A 129 -0.79 4.75 -20.91
CA MET A 129 -0.43 6.05 -20.35
C MET A 129 1.06 6.17 -20.04
N ILE A 130 1.67 5.12 -19.50
CA ILE A 130 3.10 5.12 -19.14
C ILE A 130 4.01 4.88 -20.35
N ASN A 131 3.45 4.37 -21.45
CA ASN A 131 4.19 4.13 -22.68
C ASN A 131 4.62 5.47 -23.29
N GLY A 132 5.91 5.68 -23.38
CA GLY A 132 6.50 6.96 -23.83
C GLY A 132 7.05 7.83 -22.70
N VAL A 133 6.83 7.47 -21.46
CA VAL A 133 7.53 8.07 -20.31
C VAL A 133 8.88 7.38 -20.13
N GLU A 134 9.96 8.12 -20.24
CA GLU A 134 11.30 7.54 -20.24
C GLU A 134 11.78 7.24 -18.84
N LYS A 135 12.04 5.95 -18.56
CA LYS A 135 12.49 5.45 -17.25
C LYS A 135 11.65 6.03 -16.09
N PRO A 136 10.32 5.84 -16.08
CA PRO A 136 9.43 6.52 -15.15
C PRO A 136 9.76 6.19 -13.70
N VAL A 137 9.84 7.23 -12.87
CA VAL A 137 9.96 7.13 -11.40
C VAL A 137 8.71 7.71 -10.76
N SER A 138 8.06 6.96 -9.91
CA SER A 138 6.93 7.47 -9.15
C SER A 138 7.38 8.31 -7.97
N LEU A 139 6.79 9.49 -7.80
CA LEU A 139 6.98 10.34 -6.63
C LEU A 139 5.61 10.57 -5.98
N HIS A 140 5.43 10.07 -4.76
CA HIS A 140 4.17 10.21 -4.05
C HIS A 140 4.21 11.30 -2.99
N ILE A 141 3.28 12.24 -3.07
CA ILE A 141 3.10 13.34 -2.12
C ILE A 141 1.76 13.18 -1.42
N ARG A 142 1.79 12.89 -0.12
CA ARG A 142 0.60 12.77 0.71
C ARG A 142 0.39 14.06 1.51
N ARG A 143 -0.77 14.71 1.31
CA ARG A 143 -1.14 15.96 1.98
C ARG A 143 -2.47 15.83 2.72
N GLY A 144 -3.56 15.85 2.05
CA GLY A 144 -4.94 15.70 2.51
C GLY A 144 -5.14 15.70 4.02
N ASP A 145 -5.53 14.55 4.55
CA ASP A 145 -5.73 14.32 5.97
C ASP A 145 -4.45 14.46 6.83
N TYR A 146 -3.26 14.32 6.25
CA TYR A 146 -1.99 14.48 6.97
C TYR A 146 -1.74 15.91 7.43
N LEU A 147 -2.24 16.92 6.71
CA LEU A 147 -2.11 18.32 7.11
C LEU A 147 -2.84 18.64 8.42
N THR A 148 -3.92 17.93 8.71
CA THR A 148 -4.75 18.14 9.90
C THR A 148 -4.46 17.12 11.00
N ASN A 149 -3.88 15.97 10.68
CA ASN A 149 -3.60 14.88 11.61
C ASN A 149 -2.11 14.72 11.93
N TYR A 150 -1.43 15.85 12.16
CA TYR A 150 0.02 15.91 12.42
C TYR A 150 0.47 15.13 13.68
N LYS A 151 -0.45 14.77 14.56
CA LYS A 151 -0.15 13.95 15.75
C LYS A 151 0.16 12.50 15.40
N ASN A 152 -0.48 11.98 14.36
CA ASN A 152 -0.35 10.59 13.93
C ASN A 152 0.53 10.45 12.69
N HIS A 153 0.59 11.48 11.86
CA HIS A 153 1.31 11.45 10.58
C HIS A 153 2.33 12.57 10.50
N PHE A 154 3.53 12.23 10.12
CA PHE A 154 4.58 13.20 9.86
C PHE A 154 4.39 13.78 8.45
N ASN A 155 4.29 15.11 8.34
CA ASN A 155 4.23 15.78 7.05
C ASN A 155 5.64 15.92 6.47
N LEU A 156 5.87 15.29 5.33
CA LEU A 156 7.13 15.41 4.60
C LEU A 156 7.22 16.77 3.91
N GLY A 157 8.31 17.48 4.16
CA GLY A 157 8.63 18.75 3.49
C GLY A 157 9.20 18.56 2.10
N LEU A 158 9.24 19.63 1.31
CA LEU A 158 9.86 19.61 -0.03
C LEU A 158 11.34 19.27 -0.01
N ASP A 159 12.04 19.50 1.09
CA ASP A 159 13.43 19.13 1.34
C ASP A 159 13.67 17.62 1.21
N TYR A 160 12.75 16.80 1.71
CA TYR A 160 12.79 15.35 1.52
C TYR A 160 12.75 14.99 0.03
N TYR A 161 11.79 15.54 -0.71
CA TYR A 161 11.63 15.25 -2.13
C TYR A 161 12.80 15.76 -2.97
N ALA A 162 13.29 16.98 -2.69
CA ALA A 162 14.45 17.53 -3.35
C ALA A 162 15.69 16.64 -3.21
N LYS A 163 15.94 16.17 -1.99
CA LYS A 163 17.07 15.26 -1.70
C LYS A 163 16.89 13.89 -2.36
N ALA A 164 15.67 13.33 -2.34
CA ALA A 164 15.38 12.04 -2.98
C ALA A 164 15.55 12.11 -4.51
N LEU A 165 15.18 13.22 -5.14
CA LEU A 165 15.32 13.45 -6.57
C LEU A 165 16.78 13.49 -7.07
N GLU A 166 17.74 13.70 -6.18
CA GLU A 166 19.17 13.63 -6.53
C GLU A 166 19.58 12.24 -7.01
N HIS A 167 18.87 11.18 -6.58
CA HIS A 167 19.12 9.80 -7.00
C HIS A 167 18.55 9.47 -8.40
N PHE A 168 17.64 10.30 -8.91
CA PHE A 168 16.90 10.04 -10.14
C PHE A 168 17.05 11.17 -11.18
N LYS A 169 18.26 11.73 -11.34
CA LYS A 169 18.50 12.92 -12.17
C LYS A 169 18.14 12.75 -13.64
N ASP A 170 18.30 11.53 -14.18
CA ASP A 170 18.10 11.22 -15.60
C ASP A 170 16.74 10.52 -15.87
N ASN A 171 15.83 10.57 -14.91
CA ASN A 171 14.53 9.93 -15.01
C ASN A 171 13.41 10.95 -15.20
N GLN A 172 12.37 10.56 -15.92
CA GLN A 172 11.10 11.28 -15.86
C GLN A 172 10.36 10.90 -14.57
N ILE A 173 9.79 11.90 -13.93
CA ILE A 173 9.14 11.77 -12.62
C ILE A 173 7.64 11.91 -12.78
N VAL A 174 6.90 10.88 -12.42
CA VAL A 174 5.43 10.93 -12.36
C VAL A 174 5.01 11.19 -10.91
N ILE A 175 4.42 12.36 -10.69
CA ILE A 175 3.98 12.82 -9.37
C ILE A 175 2.55 12.36 -9.13
N PHE A 176 2.33 11.62 -8.05
CA PHE A 176 1.04 11.19 -7.55
C PHE A 176 0.72 11.91 -6.24
N SER A 177 -0.44 12.51 -6.15
CA SER A 177 -0.83 13.26 -4.95
C SER A 177 -2.35 13.33 -4.80
N ASP A 178 -2.80 13.45 -3.57
CA ASP A 178 -4.18 13.85 -3.24
C ASP A 178 -4.41 15.38 -3.32
N ASP A 179 -3.37 16.13 -3.73
CA ASP A 179 -3.40 17.58 -3.98
C ASP A 179 -2.54 17.93 -5.21
N PRO A 180 -2.94 17.50 -6.44
CA PRO A 180 -2.16 17.73 -7.66
C PRO A 180 -2.01 19.20 -8.01
N ALA A 181 -3.03 20.02 -7.68
CA ALA A 181 -2.98 21.46 -7.92
C ALA A 181 -1.87 22.14 -7.11
N TRP A 182 -1.67 21.72 -5.84
CA TRP A 182 -0.57 22.19 -5.03
C TRP A 182 0.79 21.77 -5.61
N CYS A 183 0.90 20.52 -6.09
CA CYS A 183 2.15 20.03 -6.68
C CYS A 183 2.61 20.88 -7.85
N LYS A 184 1.70 21.26 -8.76
CA LYS A 184 2.00 22.10 -9.92
C LYS A 184 2.47 23.51 -9.57
N GLN A 185 2.18 24.00 -8.39
CA GLN A 185 2.57 25.33 -7.93
C GLN A 185 3.96 25.37 -7.26
N GLN A 186 4.57 24.20 -7.00
CA GLN A 186 5.83 24.15 -6.28
C GLN A 186 7.01 24.46 -7.21
N GLU A 187 7.89 25.36 -6.77
CA GLU A 187 9.13 25.72 -7.50
C GLU A 187 10.01 24.50 -7.84
N LEU A 188 9.90 23.43 -7.04
CA LEU A 188 10.64 22.19 -7.24
C LEU A 188 10.19 21.42 -8.49
N PHE A 189 8.95 21.59 -8.93
CA PHE A 189 8.34 20.79 -9.99
C PHE A 189 7.86 21.60 -11.18
N LYS A 190 7.56 22.90 -10.99
CA LYS A 190 7.02 23.73 -12.03
C LYS A 190 8.09 24.03 -13.09
N ASP A 191 7.66 24.28 -14.29
CA ASP A 191 8.49 24.74 -15.42
C ASP A 191 9.64 23.77 -15.82
N ASP A 192 9.51 22.47 -15.46
CA ASP A 192 10.44 21.41 -15.84
C ASP A 192 9.66 20.21 -16.40
N ASP A 193 9.79 19.96 -17.69
CA ASP A 193 9.09 18.91 -18.44
C ASP A 193 9.44 17.49 -17.96
N ARG A 194 10.43 17.35 -17.08
CA ARG A 194 10.77 16.09 -16.41
C ARG A 194 9.68 15.63 -15.45
N PHE A 195 8.86 16.55 -14.93
CA PHE A 195 7.82 16.28 -13.96
C PHE A 195 6.43 16.21 -14.61
N LEU A 196 5.80 15.05 -14.50
CA LEU A 196 4.45 14.78 -14.97
C LEU A 196 3.53 14.60 -13.77
N VAL A 197 2.54 15.47 -13.57
CA VAL A 197 1.58 15.33 -12.47
C VAL A 197 0.42 14.46 -12.91
N SER A 198 0.18 13.36 -12.21
CA SER A 198 -0.99 12.50 -12.42
C SER A 198 -2.26 13.24 -12.02
N GLU A 199 -3.19 13.39 -12.96
CA GLU A 199 -4.47 14.08 -12.75
C GLU A 199 -5.62 13.28 -13.31
N GLU A 200 -6.82 13.54 -12.76
CA GLU A 200 -8.08 12.92 -13.19
C GLU A 200 -8.12 11.39 -13.05
N ASN A 201 -7.09 10.77 -12.52
CA ASN A 201 -7.05 9.35 -12.25
C ASN A 201 -7.70 9.02 -10.89
N ASN A 202 -8.29 7.84 -10.81
CA ASN A 202 -8.70 7.32 -9.52
C ASN A 202 -7.53 6.59 -8.83
N GLN A 203 -7.66 6.34 -7.54
CA GLN A 203 -6.63 5.68 -6.73
C GLN A 203 -6.16 4.31 -7.28
N TYR A 204 -7.01 3.60 -8.02
CA TYR A 204 -6.64 2.28 -8.57
C TYR A 204 -5.70 2.43 -9.77
N MET A 205 -5.95 3.41 -10.63
CA MET A 205 -5.09 3.75 -11.75
C MET A 205 -3.75 4.31 -11.25
N ASP A 206 -3.77 5.21 -10.24
CA ASP A 206 -2.54 5.75 -9.66
C ASP A 206 -1.66 4.64 -9.07
N MET A 207 -2.24 3.70 -8.32
CA MET A 207 -1.47 2.57 -7.78
C MET A 207 -0.93 1.66 -8.90
N CYS A 208 -1.71 1.42 -9.93
CA CYS A 208 -1.28 0.65 -11.10
C CYS A 208 -0.14 1.37 -11.83
N LEU A 209 -0.25 2.67 -12.12
CA LEU A 209 0.82 3.46 -12.74
C LEU A 209 2.09 3.45 -11.90
N MET A 210 1.98 3.61 -10.57
CA MET A 210 3.13 3.47 -9.68
C MET A 210 3.79 2.10 -9.84
N SER A 211 3.02 1.00 -9.91
CA SER A 211 3.57 -0.35 -10.05
C SER A 211 4.28 -0.60 -11.39
N LEU A 212 4.07 0.26 -12.39
CA LEU A 212 4.73 0.19 -13.70
C LEU A 212 5.99 1.07 -13.76
N CYS A 213 6.30 1.84 -12.72
CA CYS A 213 7.51 2.65 -12.65
C CYS A 213 8.74 1.80 -12.32
N VAL A 214 9.91 2.25 -12.78
CA VAL A 214 11.19 1.56 -12.57
C VAL A 214 11.89 1.98 -11.27
N GLY A 215 11.46 3.08 -10.65
CA GLY A 215 11.97 3.60 -9.39
C GLY A 215 10.89 4.34 -8.62
N HIS A 216 11.13 4.60 -7.33
CA HIS A 216 10.10 5.16 -6.46
C HIS A 216 10.67 6.11 -5.41
N ILE A 217 10.00 7.25 -5.22
CA ILE A 217 10.14 8.14 -4.07
C ILE A 217 8.81 8.09 -3.32
N ILE A 218 8.75 7.34 -2.23
CA ILE A 218 7.49 7.11 -1.52
C ILE A 218 7.29 8.11 -0.38
N ALA A 219 6.04 8.45 -0.11
CA ALA A 219 5.66 9.09 1.14
C ALA A 219 5.54 8.05 2.26
N ASN A 220 5.36 8.51 3.51
CA ASN A 220 5.01 7.68 4.66
C ASN A 220 3.54 7.20 4.57
N SER A 221 3.22 6.49 3.51
CA SER A 221 1.87 6.04 3.15
C SER A 221 1.88 4.60 2.67
N SER A 222 1.01 3.77 3.25
CA SER A 222 0.79 2.40 2.80
C SER A 222 0.42 2.31 1.31
N PHE A 223 -0.17 3.35 0.75
CA PHE A 223 -0.52 3.42 -0.67
C PHE A 223 0.72 3.39 -1.58
N SER A 224 1.66 4.32 -1.39
CA SER A 224 2.89 4.33 -2.19
C SER A 224 3.86 3.20 -1.84
N TRP A 225 3.81 2.69 -0.62
CA TRP A 225 4.54 1.48 -0.26
C TRP A 225 4.13 0.30 -1.15
N TRP A 226 2.81 0.10 -1.33
CA TRP A 226 2.30 -0.97 -2.20
C TRP A 226 2.60 -0.72 -3.68
N GLY A 227 2.51 0.53 -4.16
CA GLY A 227 2.92 0.87 -5.53
C GLY A 227 4.36 0.44 -5.81
N ALA A 228 5.28 0.76 -4.89
CA ALA A 228 6.67 0.36 -4.98
C ALA A 228 6.87 -1.16 -4.84
N TRP A 229 6.18 -1.81 -3.90
CA TRP A 229 6.30 -3.25 -3.67
C TRP A 229 5.81 -4.07 -4.88
N LEU A 230 4.68 -3.68 -5.48
CA LEU A 230 4.11 -4.36 -6.65
C LEU A 230 4.98 -4.23 -7.91
N SER A 231 5.77 -3.16 -8.05
CA SER A 231 6.70 -2.98 -9.17
C SER A 231 7.88 -3.94 -9.16
N LYS A 232 8.20 -4.54 -8.00
CA LYS A 232 9.43 -5.32 -7.76
C LYS A 232 10.73 -4.52 -7.99
N SER A 233 10.66 -3.21 -8.12
CA SER A 233 11.84 -2.36 -8.22
C SER A 233 12.64 -2.38 -6.93
N LYS A 234 13.97 -2.32 -7.07
CA LYS A 234 14.90 -2.17 -5.94
C LYS A 234 15.30 -0.71 -5.72
N ASP A 235 14.96 0.16 -6.65
CA ASP A 235 15.30 1.59 -6.61
C ASP A 235 14.18 2.37 -5.92
N VAL A 236 14.14 2.27 -4.58
CA VAL A 236 13.11 2.91 -3.75
C VAL A 236 13.75 3.82 -2.72
N ILE A 237 13.34 5.07 -2.67
CA ILE A 237 13.68 6.03 -1.61
C ILE A 237 12.49 6.17 -0.67
N ALA A 238 12.70 5.96 0.63
CA ALA A 238 11.69 6.09 1.66
C ALA A 238 12.08 7.15 2.71
N PRO A 239 11.10 7.80 3.35
CA PRO A 239 11.38 8.72 4.44
C PRO A 239 11.87 7.96 5.68
N SER A 240 12.83 8.56 6.41
CA SER A 240 13.34 7.99 7.65
C SER A 240 12.33 7.99 8.80
N LYS A 241 11.25 8.78 8.68
CA LYS A 241 10.15 8.85 9.64
C LYS A 241 8.86 8.43 8.97
N TRP A 242 8.19 7.41 9.54
CA TRP A 242 6.94 6.89 8.98
C TRP A 242 5.71 7.40 9.73
N PHE A 243 5.68 7.23 11.03
CA PHE A 243 4.61 7.70 11.90
C PHE A 243 5.02 8.96 12.67
N GLY A 244 4.06 9.65 13.28
CA GLY A 244 4.30 10.78 14.18
C GLY A 244 5.11 10.40 15.45
N PRO A 245 5.21 11.30 16.45
CA PRO A 245 6.17 11.16 17.55
C PRO A 245 6.07 9.89 18.41
N VAL A 246 5.05 9.07 18.22
CA VAL A 246 4.70 7.96 19.13
C VAL A 246 5.09 6.58 18.57
N SER A 247 5.65 6.46 17.36
CA SER A 247 5.83 5.14 16.78
C SER A 247 7.20 4.86 16.17
N TYR A 248 7.68 3.67 16.47
CA TYR A 248 8.88 3.08 15.93
C TYR A 248 8.61 2.56 14.52
N THR A 249 9.40 2.99 13.56
CA THR A 249 9.27 2.56 12.17
C THR A 249 10.01 1.25 11.94
N HIS A 250 9.29 0.23 11.53
CA HIS A 250 9.86 -1.01 10.99
C HIS A 250 9.18 -1.45 9.70
N LEU A 251 8.76 -0.49 8.86
CA LEU A 251 8.41 -0.81 7.48
C LEU A 251 9.71 -0.96 6.69
N THR A 252 10.08 -2.20 6.44
CA THR A 252 11.21 -2.52 5.57
C THR A 252 10.71 -2.74 4.16
N LEU A 253 11.17 -1.91 3.22
CA LEU A 253 11.23 -2.30 1.81
C LEU A 253 12.60 -2.96 1.58
N PRO A 254 12.70 -4.01 0.76
CA PRO A 254 13.99 -4.60 0.41
C PRO A 254 14.87 -3.52 -0.22
N THR A 255 16.03 -3.24 0.38
CA THR A 255 17.12 -2.42 -0.20
C THR A 255 16.90 -0.90 -0.31
N THR A 256 16.23 -0.25 0.64
CA THR A 256 15.92 1.17 0.55
C THR A 256 16.92 2.03 1.31
N PRO A 257 17.61 3.01 0.70
CA PRO A 257 18.23 4.09 1.45
C PRO A 257 17.14 4.98 2.08
N TYR A 258 17.22 5.21 3.38
CA TYR A 258 16.40 6.18 4.09
C TYR A 258 17.01 7.58 4.00
N VAL A 259 16.21 8.56 3.62
CA VAL A 259 16.61 9.96 3.48
C VAL A 259 15.90 10.83 4.50
#